data_e2ac0405a23f355880604e45dd7fb06e
#
_entry.id   e2ac0405a23f355880604e45dd7fb06e
#
_cell.length_a   1.000
_cell.length_b   1.000
_cell.length_c   1.000
_cell.angle_alpha   90.00
_cell.angle_beta   90.00
_cell.angle_gamma   90.00
#
_symmetry.space_group_name_H-M   'P 1'
#
loop_
_entity.id
_entity.type
_entity.pdbx_description
1 polymer ?
#
loop_
_entity_poly.entity_id
_entity_poly.type
_entity_poly.pdbx_seq_one_letter_code
_entity_poly.pdbx_strand_id
1 'polypeptide(L)'
;MKTYRNFVNGQYVDASDGKTIPVVDPTTGEQYATAPNSGAADVDAAMKAAADAFETWRDSTPKDRSLALFRIADAIEARGEEFIALESENCGKPVGITRSEEIPPMV
;
A
#
# COMPACT_ATOMS: atom_id res chain seq x y z
N MET A 1 9.46 -1.05 17.12
CA MET A 1 8.14 -1.37 16.57
C MET A 1 7.92 -0.49 15.35
N LYS A 2 7.47 -1.05 14.23
CA LYS A 2 7.15 -0.30 13.00
C LYS A 2 5.88 0.53 13.20
N THR A 3 5.77 1.67 12.51
CA THR A 3 4.55 2.48 12.46
C THR A 3 4.18 2.67 11.01
N TYR A 4 3.06 2.12 10.58
CA TYR A 4 2.49 2.38 9.27
C TYR A 4 1.68 3.66 9.28
N ARG A 5 1.54 4.28 8.13
CA ARG A 5 0.78 5.52 7.96
C ARG A 5 -0.07 5.43 6.69
N ASN A 6 -1.16 6.17 6.65
CA ASN A 6 -1.92 6.36 5.42
C ASN A 6 -1.08 7.12 4.39
N PHE A 7 -1.29 6.82 3.12
CA PHE A 7 -0.72 7.61 2.03
C PHE A 7 -1.84 8.33 1.28
N VAL A 8 -1.95 9.64 1.45
CA VAL A 8 -3.03 10.47 0.89
C VAL A 8 -2.43 11.69 0.25
N ASN A 9 -2.82 11.97 -0.99
CA ASN A 9 -2.35 13.13 -1.76
C ASN A 9 -0.83 13.30 -1.78
N GLY A 10 -0.10 12.18 -1.98
CA GLY A 10 1.36 12.15 -2.03
C GLY A 10 2.06 12.30 -0.67
N GLN A 11 1.32 12.25 0.45
CA GLN A 11 1.84 12.44 1.80
C GLN A 11 1.52 11.25 2.70
N TYR A 12 2.44 10.95 3.63
CA TYR A 12 2.18 10.02 4.73
C TYR A 12 1.50 10.77 5.87
N VAL A 13 0.30 10.33 6.24
CA VAL A 13 -0.53 10.96 7.28
C VAL A 13 -1.02 9.94 8.30
N ASP A 14 -1.18 10.38 9.55
CA ASP A 14 -1.79 9.59 10.61
C ASP A 14 -3.33 9.72 10.55
N ALA A 15 -4.06 8.92 11.32
CA ALA A 15 -5.48 9.15 11.54
C ALA A 15 -5.70 10.52 12.19
N SER A 16 -6.73 11.25 11.78
CA SER A 16 -7.01 12.63 12.24
C SER A 16 -7.23 12.73 13.74
N ASP A 17 -7.70 11.66 14.39
CA ASP A 17 -7.88 11.56 15.84
C ASP A 17 -6.68 10.90 16.56
N GLY A 18 -5.63 10.57 15.82
CA GLY A 18 -4.40 9.94 16.33
C GLY A 18 -4.55 8.48 16.78
N LYS A 19 -5.72 7.86 16.58
CA LYS A 19 -5.93 6.46 16.98
C LYS A 19 -5.20 5.50 16.07
N THR A 20 -4.71 4.42 16.68
CA THR A 20 -4.03 3.32 15.98
C THR A 20 -4.60 1.97 16.36
N ILE A 21 -4.38 0.99 15.49
CA ILE A 21 -4.64 -0.42 15.76
C ILE A 21 -3.32 -1.20 15.73
N PRO A 22 -3.22 -2.29 16.52
CA PRO A 22 -2.08 -3.19 16.43
C PRO A 22 -2.10 -3.96 15.11
N VAL A 23 -0.91 -4.18 14.54
CA VAL A 23 -0.70 -5.12 13.42
C VAL A 23 0.05 -6.31 13.98
N VAL A 24 -0.56 -7.48 13.84
CA VAL A 24 -0.08 -8.73 14.44
C VAL A 24 0.40 -9.66 13.33
N ASP A 25 1.58 -10.25 13.52
CA ASP A 25 2.07 -11.33 12.66
C ASP A 25 1.26 -12.60 12.96
N PRO A 26 0.50 -13.13 12.00
CA PRO A 26 -0.33 -14.32 12.23
C PRO A 26 0.47 -15.60 12.45
N THR A 27 1.76 -15.60 12.11
CA THR A 27 2.64 -16.77 12.29
C THR A 27 3.11 -16.89 13.75
N THR A 28 3.37 -15.75 14.40
CA THR A 28 3.89 -15.71 15.77
C THR A 28 2.82 -15.32 16.79
N GLY A 29 1.77 -14.61 16.36
CA GLY A 29 0.76 -14.01 17.23
C GLY A 29 1.26 -12.73 17.94
N GLU A 30 2.44 -12.24 17.58
CA GLU A 30 3.04 -11.06 18.20
C GLU A 30 2.74 -9.77 17.42
N GLN A 31 2.53 -8.70 18.15
CA GLN A 31 2.41 -7.37 17.54
C GLN A 31 3.78 -6.89 17.06
N TYR A 32 3.92 -6.60 15.77
CA TYR A 32 5.15 -6.08 15.19
C TYR A 32 5.05 -4.61 14.73
N ALA A 33 3.82 -4.11 14.55
CA ALA A 33 3.60 -2.74 14.08
C ALA A 33 2.32 -2.11 14.65
N THR A 34 2.10 -0.83 14.33
CA THR A 34 0.84 -0.12 14.47
C THR A 34 0.42 0.48 13.13
N ALA A 35 -0.89 0.60 12.91
CA ALA A 35 -1.46 1.27 11.74
C ALA A 35 -2.52 2.29 12.18
N PRO A 36 -2.82 3.34 11.39
CA PRO A 36 -3.89 4.29 11.70
C PRO A 36 -5.24 3.59 11.79
N ASN A 37 -6.03 3.91 12.82
CA ASN A 37 -7.43 3.53 12.89
C ASN A 37 -8.28 4.68 12.33
N SER A 38 -8.31 4.78 11.01
CA SER A 38 -8.91 5.90 10.28
C SER A 38 -10.43 5.94 10.42
N GLY A 39 -10.96 7.13 10.69
CA GLY A 39 -12.39 7.41 10.76
C GLY A 39 -12.96 7.99 9.46
N ALA A 40 -14.24 8.38 9.49
CA ALA A 40 -14.94 8.93 8.33
C ALA A 40 -14.25 10.17 7.74
N ALA A 41 -13.74 11.08 8.58
CA ALA A 41 -13.05 12.28 8.12
C ALA A 41 -11.77 11.96 7.33
N ASP A 42 -11.04 10.91 7.70
CA ASP A 42 -9.84 10.46 6.98
C ASP A 42 -10.20 9.87 5.62
N VAL A 43 -11.28 9.09 5.58
CA VAL A 43 -11.81 8.52 4.33
C VAL A 43 -12.30 9.63 3.40
N ASP A 44 -13.04 10.60 3.91
CA ASP A 44 -13.53 11.75 3.13
C ASP A 44 -12.36 12.56 2.54
N ALA A 45 -11.31 12.80 3.32
CA ALA A 45 -10.11 13.48 2.85
C ALA A 45 -9.39 12.71 1.72
N ALA A 46 -9.27 11.39 1.86
CA ALA A 46 -8.68 10.54 0.82
C ALA A 46 -9.53 10.51 -0.45
N MET A 47 -10.84 10.37 -0.33
CA MET A 47 -11.77 10.37 -1.46
C MET A 47 -11.78 11.73 -2.19
N LYS A 48 -11.73 12.83 -1.43
CA LYS A 48 -11.61 14.16 -2.02
C LYS A 48 -10.31 14.31 -2.81
N ALA A 49 -9.18 13.89 -2.25
CA ALA A 49 -7.89 13.95 -2.94
C ALA A 49 -7.91 13.14 -4.25
N ALA A 50 -8.51 11.96 -4.24
CA ALA A 50 -8.67 11.13 -5.43
C ALA A 50 -9.58 11.80 -6.48
N ALA A 51 -10.70 12.38 -6.06
CA ALA A 51 -11.63 13.08 -6.95
C ALA A 51 -10.97 14.32 -7.59
N ASP A 52 -10.24 15.10 -6.81
CA ASP A 52 -9.51 16.28 -7.31
C ASP A 52 -8.44 15.86 -8.34
N ALA A 53 -7.68 14.80 -8.07
CA ALA A 53 -6.68 14.26 -8.99
C ALA A 53 -7.28 13.69 -10.28
N PHE A 54 -8.48 13.12 -10.22
CA PHE A 54 -9.18 12.57 -11.37
C PHE A 54 -9.47 13.63 -12.44
N GLU A 55 -9.70 14.90 -12.06
CA GLU A 55 -10.00 15.99 -13.00
C GLU A 55 -8.89 16.17 -14.07
N THR A 56 -7.64 15.94 -13.71
CA THR A 56 -6.51 15.99 -14.65
C THR A 56 -6.14 14.62 -15.20
N TRP A 57 -6.21 13.58 -14.37
CA TRP A 57 -5.82 12.23 -14.77
C TRP A 57 -6.72 11.63 -15.85
N ARG A 58 -8.04 11.88 -15.80
CA ARG A 58 -8.99 11.39 -16.81
C ARG A 58 -8.63 11.84 -18.22
N ASP A 59 -8.03 13.05 -18.35
CA ASP A 59 -7.67 13.65 -19.63
C ASP A 59 -6.27 13.27 -20.10
N SER A 60 -5.54 12.44 -19.31
CA SER A 60 -4.23 11.90 -19.71
C SER A 60 -4.36 10.96 -20.91
N THR A 61 -3.31 10.89 -21.73
CA THR A 61 -3.32 10.02 -22.90
C THR A 61 -3.21 8.54 -22.49
N PRO A 62 -3.69 7.58 -23.31
CA PRO A 62 -3.44 6.16 -23.07
C PRO A 62 -1.96 5.84 -22.92
N LYS A 63 -1.09 6.53 -23.69
CA LYS A 63 0.37 6.39 -23.59
C LYS A 63 0.89 6.75 -22.18
N ASP A 64 0.42 7.88 -21.62
CA ASP A 64 0.86 8.33 -20.30
C ASP A 64 0.42 7.36 -19.20
N ARG A 65 -0.82 6.86 -19.31
CA ARG A 65 -1.34 5.86 -18.37
C ARG A 65 -0.59 4.53 -18.45
N SER A 66 -0.32 4.05 -19.66
CA SER A 66 0.47 2.83 -19.86
C SER A 66 1.88 2.99 -19.29
N LEU A 67 2.53 4.13 -19.56
CA LEU A 67 3.87 4.40 -19.02
C LEU A 67 3.88 4.43 -17.49
N ALA A 68 2.85 5.00 -16.86
CA ALA A 68 2.73 5.00 -15.40
C ALA A 68 2.62 3.56 -14.85
N LEU A 69 1.83 2.69 -15.48
CA LEU A 69 1.69 1.29 -15.07
C LEU A 69 3.00 0.50 -15.26
N PHE A 70 3.70 0.67 -16.38
CA PHE A 70 5.00 0.03 -16.57
C PHE A 70 6.04 0.47 -15.53
N ARG A 71 6.06 1.75 -15.17
CA ARG A 71 6.94 2.25 -14.10
C ARG A 71 6.60 1.65 -12.74
N ILE A 72 5.32 1.39 -12.47
CA ILE A 72 4.90 0.70 -11.25
C ILE A 72 5.37 -0.75 -11.28
N ALA A 73 5.20 -1.45 -12.40
CA ALA A 73 5.68 -2.83 -12.58
C ALA A 73 7.20 -2.92 -12.37
N ASP A 74 7.99 -2.06 -13.02
CA ASP A 74 9.45 -2.00 -12.84
C ASP A 74 9.83 -1.76 -11.36
N ALA A 75 9.12 -0.88 -10.68
CA ALA A 75 9.39 -0.58 -9.26
C ALA A 75 9.05 -1.75 -8.33
N ILE A 76 7.97 -2.49 -8.62
CA ILE A 76 7.60 -3.70 -7.87
C ILE A 76 8.66 -4.79 -8.10
N GLU A 77 9.07 -5.03 -9.35
CA GLU A 77 10.09 -6.02 -9.68
C GLU A 77 11.41 -5.70 -8.97
N ALA A 78 11.87 -4.45 -9.04
CA ALA A 78 13.11 -4.02 -8.39
C ALA A 78 13.10 -4.18 -6.86
N ARG A 79 11.92 -4.22 -6.24
CA ARG A 79 11.74 -4.37 -4.79
C ARG A 79 11.03 -5.68 -4.40
N GLY A 80 11.04 -6.67 -5.28
CA GLY A 80 10.30 -7.92 -5.12
C GLY A 80 10.55 -8.62 -3.78
N GLU A 81 11.80 -8.74 -3.34
CA GLU A 81 12.13 -9.37 -2.05
C GLU A 81 11.57 -8.62 -0.83
N GLU A 82 11.47 -7.29 -0.91
CA GLU A 82 10.83 -6.49 0.13
C GLU A 82 9.32 -6.77 0.20
N PHE A 83 8.63 -6.82 -0.94
CA PHE A 83 7.21 -7.15 -1.00
C PHE A 83 6.94 -8.55 -0.48
N ILE A 84 7.76 -9.54 -0.85
CA ILE A 84 7.65 -10.93 -0.37
C ILE A 84 7.73 -10.98 1.15
N ALA A 85 8.71 -10.31 1.74
CA ALA A 85 8.91 -10.28 3.18
C ALA A 85 7.74 -9.62 3.92
N LEU A 86 7.25 -8.48 3.40
CA LEU A 86 6.13 -7.74 3.97
C LEU A 86 4.81 -8.51 3.89
N GLU A 87 4.54 -9.17 2.78
CA GLU A 87 3.35 -9.99 2.58
C GLU A 87 3.35 -11.19 3.54
N SER A 88 4.48 -11.87 3.67
CA SER A 88 4.64 -12.98 4.60
C SER A 88 4.45 -12.56 6.06
N GLU A 89 5.06 -11.45 6.48
CA GLU A 89 4.92 -10.90 7.83
C GLU A 89 3.48 -10.47 8.14
N ASN A 90 2.77 -9.92 7.13
CA ASN A 90 1.44 -9.36 7.34
C ASN A 90 0.33 -10.41 7.32
N CYS A 91 0.34 -11.35 6.40
CA CYS A 91 -0.74 -12.33 6.24
C CYS A 91 -0.33 -13.80 6.48
N GLY A 92 0.92 -14.05 6.83
CA GLY A 92 1.43 -15.42 7.08
C GLY A 92 1.61 -16.25 5.82
N LYS A 93 1.66 -15.64 4.65
CA LYS A 93 1.77 -16.35 3.38
C LYS A 93 3.17 -16.97 3.23
N PRO A 94 3.29 -18.22 2.75
CA PRO A 94 4.59 -18.85 2.54
C PRO A 94 5.45 -18.06 1.54
N VAL A 95 6.66 -17.73 1.92
CA VAL A 95 7.63 -16.95 1.13
C VAL A 95 7.85 -17.55 -0.27
N GLY A 96 7.93 -18.90 -0.36
CA GLY A 96 8.13 -19.59 -1.64
C GLY A 96 7.01 -19.33 -2.63
N ILE A 97 5.75 -19.44 -2.19
CA ILE A 97 4.58 -19.20 -3.04
C ILE A 97 4.51 -17.74 -3.47
N THR A 98 4.72 -16.82 -2.55
CA THR A 98 4.72 -15.38 -2.87
C THR A 98 5.76 -15.04 -3.93
N ARG A 99 6.95 -15.62 -3.82
CA ARG A 99 8.03 -15.39 -4.77
C ARG A 99 7.75 -15.95 -6.16
N SER A 100 7.17 -17.16 -6.26
CA SER A 100 6.99 -17.84 -7.53
C SER A 100 5.67 -17.53 -8.23
N GLU A 101 4.59 -17.31 -7.48
CA GLU A 101 3.23 -17.31 -8.01
C GLU A 101 2.55 -15.94 -7.92
N GLU A 102 3.05 -15.01 -7.11
CA GLU A 102 2.38 -13.73 -6.90
C GLU A 102 3.14 -12.53 -7.47
N ILE A 103 4.42 -12.38 -7.14
CA ILE A 103 5.19 -11.23 -7.64
C ILE A 103 5.34 -11.25 -9.18
N PRO A 104 5.71 -12.36 -9.83
CA PRO A 104 5.86 -12.38 -11.28
C PRO A 104 4.59 -11.99 -12.07
N PRO A 105 3.38 -12.41 -11.69
CA PRO A 105 2.16 -11.97 -12.40
C PRO A 105 1.78 -10.51 -12.20
N MET A 106 2.38 -9.81 -11.22
CA MET A 106 2.10 -8.39 -10.94
C MET A 106 2.92 -7.44 -11.82
N VAL A 107 3.96 -7.93 -12.47
CA VAL A 107 4.90 -7.15 -13.29
C VAL A 107 4.91 -7.62 -14.76
#